data_5bebd0917769fed5dcc694cd9b544ecb
#
_entry.id   5bebd0917769fed5dcc694cd9b544ecb
#
_cell.length_a   1.000
_cell.length_b   1.000
_cell.length_c   1.000
_cell.angle_alpha   90.00
_cell.angle_beta   90.00
_cell.angle_gamma   90.00
#
_symmetry.space_group_name_H-M   'P 1'
#
loop_
_entity.id
_entity.type
_entity.pdbx_description
1 polymer ?
#
loop_
_entity_poly.entity_id
_entity_poly.type
_entity_poly.pdbx_seq_one_letter_code
_entity_poly.pdbx_strand_id
1 'polypeptide(L)'
;MKKTLLFALALIAVGCAESTPPLNVVLIVIDDLGWIDTGVYGSSFYETPHIDQLAARGARFSQFYTASAVCSPTRASLMTGKHPARLDITNWIGGEQNGLLQQATYERQLPLEETTIGEAFRDNGYATGYVGKWHLGREGFMPELQGFDFTATVNHAGQPGSYFSPYGNENSPRTAVPDLEGDSAGSYLTDRLTDVSLDFIERNRDQPFFLTLSHYSVHTPLQAPEETVARYDRKAAALGPETEEHYESERDASTKLRQDHATYAAMIESTDESVGRIVEKIRELGIEEHTAVVFVSDNGGLSTLMRRSFNQATANMPLRAGKGWLYEGGIRAPLIVAAPGAPAGLDIAQPTTSNDLYPTLLELAGLTQMPEQHLDGESLASAIFGQGGTAERPLYWHFPHYHGSGNRPSGAIRWGDLKLIEWFEDGGFELYDLSADLGERRDLVGERPEDAARLLSELQRWRGEVGANMPTPR
;
A
#
# COMPACT_ATOMS: atom_id res chain seq x y z
N MET A 1 67.81 50.63 -15.62
CA MET A 1 67.23 49.26 -15.80
C MET A 1 65.99 49.19 -14.93
N LYS A 2 64.79 49.40 -15.54
CA LYS A 2 63.51 49.33 -14.82
C LYS A 2 62.96 47.92 -15.06
N LYS A 3 62.77 47.10 -14.01
CA LYS A 3 62.10 45.82 -14.08
C LYS A 3 60.60 46.01 -13.88
N THR A 4 59.85 45.77 -14.96
CA THR A 4 58.39 45.75 -14.94
C THR A 4 57.92 44.37 -14.43
N LEU A 5 57.22 44.34 -13.30
CA LEU A 5 56.56 43.12 -12.73
C LEU A 5 55.16 43.03 -13.38
N LEU A 6 54.93 42.01 -14.18
CA LEU A 6 53.59 41.63 -14.63
C LEU A 6 52.93 40.79 -13.54
N PHE A 7 51.80 41.31 -12.97
CA PHE A 7 50.90 40.51 -12.16
C PHE A 7 49.88 39.81 -13.10
N ALA A 8 49.94 38.50 -13.14
CA ALA A 8 48.90 37.69 -13.80
C ALA A 8 47.72 37.53 -12.84
N LEU A 9 46.56 38.12 -13.13
CA LEU A 9 45.33 37.86 -12.43
C LEU A 9 44.75 36.52 -12.92
N ALA A 10 44.79 35.51 -12.07
CA ALA A 10 44.08 34.25 -12.32
C ALA A 10 42.59 34.45 -11.96
N LEU A 11 41.70 34.50 -12.96
CA LEU A 11 40.25 34.37 -12.76
C LEU A 11 39.95 32.94 -12.35
N ILE A 12 39.59 32.72 -11.08
CA ILE A 12 38.97 31.50 -10.60
C ILE A 12 37.50 31.56 -11.06
N ALA A 13 37.17 30.84 -12.10
CA ALA A 13 35.77 30.57 -12.46
C ALA A 13 35.20 29.63 -11.39
N VAL A 14 34.45 30.18 -10.45
CA VAL A 14 33.58 29.39 -9.57
C VAL A 14 32.46 28.88 -10.46
N GLY A 15 32.60 27.66 -10.93
CA GLY A 15 31.50 26.93 -11.56
C GLY A 15 30.41 26.75 -10.51
N CYS A 16 29.29 27.44 -10.67
CA CYS A 16 28.05 27.02 -10.01
C CYS A 16 27.77 25.61 -10.52
N ALA A 17 27.98 24.61 -9.68
CA ALA A 17 27.36 23.32 -9.91
C ALA A 17 25.85 23.58 -9.93
N GLU A 18 25.18 23.42 -11.07
CA GLU A 18 23.74 23.43 -11.14
C GLU A 18 23.28 22.32 -10.17
N SER A 19 22.71 22.70 -9.05
CA SER A 19 22.08 21.75 -8.14
C SER A 19 20.93 21.10 -8.92
N THR A 20 20.97 19.78 -9.08
CA THR A 20 19.86 19.02 -9.65
C THR A 20 18.59 19.45 -8.91
N PRO A 21 17.50 19.84 -9.62
CA PRO A 21 16.26 20.18 -8.95
C PRO A 21 15.81 19.06 -8.03
N PRO A 22 15.23 19.38 -6.85
CA PRO A 22 14.70 18.34 -5.97
C PRO A 22 13.60 17.55 -6.70
N LEU A 23 13.56 16.24 -6.44
CA LEU A 23 12.63 15.32 -7.09
C LEU A 23 11.22 15.45 -6.48
N ASN A 24 10.22 15.71 -7.29
CA ASN A 24 8.83 15.58 -6.88
C ASN A 24 8.48 14.11 -6.64
N VAL A 25 7.54 13.86 -5.74
CA VAL A 25 7.06 12.50 -5.46
C VAL A 25 5.54 12.46 -5.50
N VAL A 26 4.99 11.52 -6.27
CA VAL A 26 3.56 11.16 -6.25
C VAL A 26 3.42 9.74 -5.74
N LEU A 27 2.85 9.59 -4.55
CA LEU A 27 2.52 8.31 -3.92
C LEU A 27 1.05 8.00 -4.15
N ILE A 28 0.75 6.99 -4.96
CA ILE A 28 -0.61 6.51 -5.26
C ILE A 28 -0.86 5.25 -4.42
N VAL A 29 -1.77 5.35 -3.44
CA VAL A 29 -2.16 4.25 -2.56
C VAL A 29 -3.54 3.75 -2.95
N ILE A 30 -3.66 2.46 -3.25
CA ILE A 30 -4.92 1.81 -3.60
C ILE A 30 -5.40 0.98 -2.41
N ASP A 31 -6.69 0.99 -2.17
CA ASP A 31 -7.34 0.30 -1.04
C ASP A 31 -7.86 -1.07 -1.50
N ASP A 32 -7.42 -2.15 -0.84
CA ASP A 32 -7.85 -3.53 -1.09
C ASP A 32 -7.47 -4.13 -2.46
N LEU A 33 -6.50 -3.60 -3.19
CA LEU A 33 -6.07 -4.16 -4.47
C LEU A 33 -5.17 -5.38 -4.25
N GLY A 34 -5.60 -6.53 -4.74
CA GLY A 34 -4.84 -7.79 -4.64
C GLY A 34 -3.55 -7.78 -5.47
N TRP A 35 -2.58 -8.61 -5.06
CA TRP A 35 -1.30 -8.73 -5.77
C TRP A 35 -1.45 -9.05 -7.25
N ILE A 36 -2.38 -9.92 -7.61
CA ILE A 36 -2.63 -10.35 -9.00
C ILE A 36 -3.73 -9.53 -9.69
N ASP A 37 -4.17 -8.42 -9.13
CA ASP A 37 -5.31 -7.67 -9.66
C ASP A 37 -4.95 -6.68 -10.78
N THR A 38 -3.71 -6.74 -11.31
CA THR A 38 -3.28 -5.97 -12.47
C THR A 38 -2.64 -6.85 -13.55
N GLY A 39 -2.64 -6.41 -14.80
CA GLY A 39 -2.09 -7.16 -15.94
C GLY A 39 -0.62 -7.51 -15.73
N VAL A 40 0.21 -6.54 -15.30
CA VAL A 40 1.65 -6.75 -15.07
C VAL A 40 1.96 -7.73 -13.94
N TYR A 41 1.02 -7.98 -13.03
CA TYR A 41 1.13 -9.01 -11.99
C TYR A 41 0.40 -10.31 -12.33
N GLY A 42 -0.28 -10.39 -13.49
CA GLY A 42 -0.78 -11.65 -14.04
C GLY A 42 -2.29 -11.77 -14.19
N SER A 43 -3.08 -10.73 -13.93
CA SER A 43 -4.50 -10.76 -14.24
C SER A 43 -4.73 -10.90 -15.74
N SER A 44 -5.60 -11.84 -16.12
CA SER A 44 -6.13 -11.94 -17.47
C SER A 44 -7.56 -11.40 -17.59
N PHE A 45 -8.16 -11.07 -16.45
CA PHE A 45 -9.53 -10.57 -16.39
C PHE A 45 -9.59 -9.05 -16.23
N TYR A 46 -8.78 -8.45 -15.36
CA TYR A 46 -8.70 -7.01 -15.17
C TYR A 46 -7.77 -6.38 -16.20
N GLU A 47 -8.16 -5.24 -16.75
CA GLU A 47 -7.43 -4.54 -17.80
C GLU A 47 -6.80 -3.26 -17.20
N THR A 48 -5.45 -3.23 -17.16
CA THR A 48 -4.69 -2.17 -16.47
C THR A 48 -3.53 -1.63 -17.31
N PRO A 49 -3.80 -1.14 -18.55
CA PRO A 49 -2.77 -0.77 -19.50
C PRO A 49 -1.87 0.38 -18.99
N HIS A 50 -2.38 1.30 -18.16
CA HIS A 50 -1.60 2.44 -17.65
C HIS A 50 -0.69 2.03 -16.50
N ILE A 51 -1.17 1.19 -15.58
CA ILE A 51 -0.36 0.60 -14.51
C ILE A 51 0.73 -0.30 -15.11
N ASP A 52 0.39 -1.09 -16.14
CA ASP A 52 1.35 -1.93 -16.85
C ASP A 52 2.43 -1.08 -17.56
N GLN A 53 2.07 0.07 -18.14
CA GLN A 53 3.03 1.02 -18.71
C GLN A 53 3.90 1.69 -17.64
N LEU A 54 3.35 2.01 -16.47
CA LEU A 54 4.13 2.55 -15.35
C LEU A 54 5.20 1.54 -14.92
N ALA A 55 4.84 0.26 -14.80
CA ALA A 55 5.79 -0.82 -14.50
C ALA A 55 6.86 -0.99 -15.60
N ALA A 56 6.46 -0.87 -16.87
CA ALA A 56 7.40 -0.95 -17.98
C ALA A 56 8.42 0.19 -18.01
N ARG A 57 8.13 1.33 -17.39
CA ARG A 57 9.03 2.50 -17.28
C ARG A 57 9.88 2.50 -16.00
N GLY A 58 9.52 1.70 -15.00
CA GLY A 58 10.14 1.70 -13.69
C GLY A 58 10.52 0.31 -13.20
N ALA A 59 10.50 0.15 -11.90
CA ALA A 59 10.74 -1.09 -11.19
C ALA A 59 9.43 -1.67 -10.63
N ARG A 60 9.17 -2.95 -10.90
CA ARG A 60 8.11 -3.76 -10.30
C ARG A 60 8.70 -4.62 -9.20
N PHE A 61 8.06 -4.63 -8.04
CA PHE A 61 8.46 -5.48 -6.91
C PHE A 61 7.56 -6.72 -6.86
N SER A 62 8.07 -7.87 -7.24
CA SER A 62 7.31 -9.11 -7.28
C SER A 62 7.09 -9.74 -5.91
N GLN A 63 7.84 -9.32 -4.88
CA GLN A 63 7.74 -9.78 -3.49
C GLN A 63 7.64 -8.59 -2.50
N PHE A 64 6.79 -7.62 -2.82
CA PHE A 64 6.44 -6.56 -1.86
C PHE A 64 5.32 -7.03 -0.93
N TYR A 65 5.46 -6.67 0.34
CA TYR A 65 4.53 -7.00 1.41
C TYR A 65 4.02 -5.75 2.11
N THR A 66 2.75 -5.75 2.44
CA THR A 66 2.20 -4.77 3.37
C THR A 66 2.55 -5.17 4.81
N ALA A 67 2.75 -4.19 5.68
CA ALA A 67 3.10 -4.46 7.09
C ALA A 67 1.94 -5.08 7.89
N SER A 68 0.75 -5.12 7.32
CA SER A 68 -0.42 -5.79 7.88
C SER A 68 -1.36 -6.28 6.78
N ALA A 69 -2.27 -7.18 7.11
CA ALA A 69 -3.30 -7.67 6.20
C ALA A 69 -4.54 -6.78 6.12
N VAL A 70 -4.51 -5.57 6.72
CA VAL A 70 -5.61 -4.59 6.73
C VAL A 70 -5.09 -3.16 6.66
N CYS A 71 -5.97 -2.22 6.28
CA CYS A 71 -5.62 -0.86 5.83
C CYS A 71 -4.91 0.03 6.87
N SER A 72 -5.50 0.34 8.03
CA SER A 72 -4.92 1.34 8.97
C SER A 72 -3.49 1.03 9.39
N PRO A 73 -3.14 -0.23 9.78
CA PRO A 73 -1.77 -0.55 10.17
C PRO A 73 -0.77 -0.33 9.04
N THR A 74 -1.09 -0.76 7.82
CA THR A 74 -0.20 -0.54 6.66
C THR A 74 -0.07 0.94 6.33
N ARG A 75 -1.16 1.71 6.40
CA ARG A 75 -1.12 3.18 6.20
C ARG A 75 -0.26 3.86 7.25
N ALA A 76 -0.32 3.42 8.52
CA ALA A 76 0.58 3.91 9.57
C ALA A 76 2.05 3.62 9.24
N SER A 77 2.36 2.42 8.74
CA SER A 77 3.73 2.08 8.32
C SER A 77 4.22 2.93 7.14
N LEU A 78 3.36 3.22 6.16
CA LEU A 78 3.68 4.12 5.04
C LEU A 78 3.99 5.55 5.53
N MET A 79 3.25 6.03 6.52
CA MET A 79 3.42 7.38 7.05
C MET A 79 4.63 7.53 7.98
N THR A 80 5.11 6.45 8.62
CA THR A 80 6.11 6.55 9.70
C THR A 80 7.40 5.75 9.48
N GLY A 81 7.40 4.77 8.57
CA GLY A 81 8.50 3.81 8.43
C GLY A 81 8.65 2.85 9.61
N LYS A 82 7.65 2.81 10.53
CA LYS A 82 7.61 1.92 11.69
C LYS A 82 6.65 0.76 11.47
N HIS A 83 6.98 -0.39 12.08
CA HIS A 83 6.07 -1.53 12.08
C HIS A 83 4.82 -1.24 12.93
N PRO A 84 3.60 -1.61 12.48
CA PRO A 84 2.35 -1.34 13.18
C PRO A 84 2.31 -1.80 14.64
N ALA A 85 2.98 -2.91 14.98
CA ALA A 85 3.08 -3.40 16.35
C ALA A 85 3.86 -2.45 17.29
N ARG A 86 4.78 -1.64 16.76
CA ARG A 86 5.51 -0.63 17.52
C ARG A 86 4.66 0.62 17.79
N LEU A 87 3.69 0.88 16.90
CA LEU A 87 2.75 1.99 17.00
C LEU A 87 1.47 1.63 17.76
N ASP A 88 1.32 0.36 18.15
CA ASP A 88 0.07 -0.21 18.65
C ASP A 88 -1.15 -0.02 17.71
N ILE A 89 -0.93 0.31 16.42
CA ILE A 89 -1.98 0.40 15.41
C ILE A 89 -2.04 -0.94 14.67
N THR A 90 -2.55 -1.98 15.33
CA THR A 90 -2.50 -3.36 14.83
C THR A 90 -3.80 -3.85 14.17
N ASN A 91 -4.88 -3.06 14.20
CA ASN A 91 -6.14 -3.34 13.52
C ASN A 91 -6.59 -2.16 12.64
N TRP A 92 -7.52 -2.42 11.71
CA TRP A 92 -8.21 -1.30 11.06
C TRP A 92 -9.00 -0.50 12.09
N ILE A 93 -8.94 0.81 12.02
CA ILE A 93 -9.53 1.70 13.02
C ILE A 93 -11.05 1.60 12.99
N GLY A 94 -11.62 1.01 14.02
CA GLY A 94 -13.02 0.65 14.16
C GLY A 94 -13.29 -0.86 14.17
N GLY A 95 -12.25 -1.69 13.97
CA GLY A 95 -12.35 -3.15 14.07
C GLY A 95 -12.52 -3.62 15.50
N GLU A 96 -13.69 -4.24 15.78
CA GLU A 96 -13.98 -4.84 17.08
C GLU A 96 -14.63 -6.19 16.86
N GLN A 97 -13.86 -7.25 17.01
CA GLN A 97 -14.35 -8.62 16.98
C GLN A 97 -13.69 -9.45 18.07
N ASN A 98 -14.48 -10.27 18.74
CA ASN A 98 -14.00 -11.20 19.74
C ASN A 98 -14.43 -12.62 19.36
N GLY A 99 -13.57 -13.58 19.66
CA GLY A 99 -13.84 -15.01 19.50
C GLY A 99 -13.57 -15.75 20.83
N LEU A 100 -12.72 -16.75 20.78
CA LEU A 100 -12.21 -17.47 21.98
C LEU A 100 -11.32 -16.56 22.83
N LEU A 101 -10.59 -15.66 22.16
CA LEU A 101 -9.80 -14.64 22.83
C LEU A 101 -10.50 -13.28 22.76
N GLN A 102 -10.23 -12.43 23.73
CA GLN A 102 -10.42 -11.00 23.62
C GLN A 102 -9.28 -10.44 22.79
N GLN A 103 -9.58 -9.68 21.73
CA GLN A 103 -8.56 -9.07 20.90
C GLN A 103 -7.62 -8.17 21.72
N ALA A 104 -6.40 -8.00 21.25
CA ALA A 104 -5.45 -7.07 21.83
C ALA A 104 -5.99 -5.62 21.80
N THR A 105 -5.61 -4.83 22.77
CA THR A 105 -5.82 -3.37 22.71
C THR A 105 -4.97 -2.78 21.60
N TYR A 106 -5.46 -1.73 20.94
CA TYR A 106 -4.74 -1.03 19.89
C TYR A 106 -5.11 0.45 19.83
N GLU A 107 -4.19 1.27 19.33
CA GLU A 107 -4.40 2.69 19.11
C GLU A 107 -5.32 2.93 17.90
N ARG A 108 -6.20 3.96 18.02
CA ARG A 108 -7.21 4.29 16.99
C ARG A 108 -6.88 5.56 16.21
N GLN A 109 -5.66 6.02 16.32
CA GLN A 109 -5.15 7.21 15.66
C GLN A 109 -3.64 7.16 15.56
N LEU A 110 -3.08 7.80 14.55
CA LEU A 110 -1.65 8.00 14.42
C LEU A 110 -1.22 9.09 15.42
N PRO A 111 -0.32 8.79 16.38
CA PRO A 111 0.15 9.79 17.35
C PRO A 111 0.80 10.98 16.66
N LEU A 112 0.55 12.19 17.18
CA LEU A 112 1.17 13.43 16.67
C LEU A 112 2.66 13.57 17.02
N GLU A 113 3.16 12.69 17.87
CA GLU A 113 4.57 12.60 18.26
C GLU A 113 5.43 11.90 17.21
N GLU A 114 4.79 11.17 16.28
CA GLU A 114 5.48 10.55 15.16
C GLU A 114 5.82 11.60 14.11
N THR A 115 7.03 11.57 13.57
CA THR A 115 7.36 12.40 12.41
C THR A 115 6.92 11.68 11.13
N THR A 116 5.81 12.11 10.57
CA THR A 116 5.28 11.50 9.35
C THR A 116 6.11 11.83 8.12
N ILE A 117 5.92 11.06 7.04
CA ILE A 117 6.54 11.36 5.75
C ILE A 117 6.07 12.75 5.22
N GLY A 118 4.83 13.16 5.50
CA GLY A 118 4.32 14.49 5.18
C GLY A 118 5.13 15.59 5.87
N GLU A 119 5.38 15.44 7.18
CA GLU A 119 6.22 16.39 7.94
C GLU A 119 7.66 16.39 7.45
N ALA A 120 8.23 15.22 7.18
CA ALA A 120 9.59 15.14 6.66
C ALA A 120 9.77 15.88 5.34
N PHE A 121 8.80 15.80 4.43
CA PHE A 121 8.83 16.57 3.17
C PHE A 121 8.56 18.06 3.38
N ARG A 122 7.52 18.42 4.15
CA ARG A 122 7.18 19.82 4.47
C ARG A 122 8.35 20.57 5.10
N ASP A 123 9.00 19.96 6.09
CA ASP A 123 10.10 20.58 6.82
C ASP A 123 11.37 20.76 5.97
N ASN A 124 11.42 20.09 4.81
CA ASN A 124 12.43 20.28 3.76
C ASN A 124 11.96 21.19 2.60
N GLY A 125 10.85 21.94 2.78
CA GLY A 125 10.39 22.98 1.86
C GLY A 125 9.59 22.47 0.67
N TYR A 126 9.04 21.24 0.72
CA TYR A 126 8.12 20.73 -0.28
C TYR A 126 6.70 21.23 -0.04
N ALA A 127 5.96 21.51 -1.12
CA ALA A 127 4.51 21.59 -1.05
C ALA A 127 3.95 20.19 -0.83
N THR A 128 3.19 19.99 0.25
CA THR A 128 2.68 18.67 0.62
C THR A 128 1.17 18.57 0.43
N GLY A 129 0.71 17.51 -0.25
CA GLY A 129 -0.70 17.27 -0.54
C GLY A 129 -1.16 15.87 -0.13
N TYR A 130 -2.35 15.78 0.48
CA TYR A 130 -3.03 14.53 0.77
C TYR A 130 -4.46 14.56 0.22
N VAL A 131 -4.78 13.62 -0.67
CA VAL A 131 -6.10 13.53 -1.31
C VAL A 131 -6.68 12.13 -1.08
N GLY A 132 -7.88 12.05 -0.49
CA GLY A 132 -8.63 10.80 -0.33
C GLY A 132 -8.53 10.14 1.04
N LYS A 133 -8.51 8.81 1.10
CA LYS A 133 -8.64 8.00 2.32
C LYS A 133 -7.48 8.20 3.29
N TRP A 134 -7.78 8.65 4.52
CA TRP A 134 -6.82 8.72 5.62
C TRP A 134 -6.80 7.46 6.48
N HIS A 135 -7.87 7.20 7.21
CA HIS A 135 -8.09 6.05 8.09
C HIS A 135 -7.02 5.88 9.20
N LEU A 136 -6.41 6.99 9.65
CA LEU A 136 -5.39 7.03 10.70
C LEU A 136 -5.74 7.99 11.85
N GLY A 137 -7.02 8.28 12.06
CA GLY A 137 -7.51 9.12 13.14
C GLY A 137 -8.63 10.05 12.69
N ARG A 138 -9.32 10.64 13.69
CA ARG A 138 -10.43 11.57 13.53
C ARG A 138 -9.96 13.02 13.69
N GLU A 139 -10.91 13.93 13.84
CA GLU A 139 -10.64 15.33 14.20
C GLU A 139 -9.55 15.42 15.28
N GLY A 140 -8.56 16.28 15.05
CA GLY A 140 -7.35 16.38 15.88
C GLY A 140 -6.19 15.46 15.47
N PHE A 141 -6.41 14.54 14.50
CA PHE A 141 -5.38 13.60 13.99
C PHE A 141 -5.44 13.43 12.47
N MET A 142 -6.03 14.41 11.78
CA MET A 142 -6.18 14.41 10.34
C MET A 142 -4.88 14.84 9.65
N PRO A 143 -4.72 14.63 8.32
CA PRO A 143 -3.44 14.86 7.63
C PRO A 143 -2.88 16.29 7.73
N GLU A 144 -3.76 17.30 7.89
CA GLU A 144 -3.32 18.70 8.08
C GLU A 144 -2.49 18.90 9.36
N LEU A 145 -2.64 18.02 10.36
CA LEU A 145 -1.83 18.00 11.57
C LEU A 145 -0.65 17.00 11.49
N GLN A 146 -0.51 16.34 10.36
CA GLN A 146 0.49 15.31 10.09
C GLN A 146 1.38 15.70 8.88
N GLY A 147 1.56 17.01 8.67
CA GLY A 147 2.51 17.55 7.70
C GLY A 147 2.01 17.76 6.28
N PHE A 148 0.70 17.71 6.03
CA PHE A 148 0.14 17.98 4.71
C PHE A 148 -0.54 19.36 4.68
N ASP A 149 0.06 20.33 3.96
CA ASP A 149 -0.44 21.70 3.84
C ASP A 149 -1.70 21.81 2.99
N PHE A 150 -1.89 20.89 2.05
CA PHE A 150 -3.09 20.73 1.25
C PHE A 150 -3.75 19.40 1.54
N THR A 151 -5.02 19.43 1.95
CA THR A 151 -5.84 18.24 2.15
C THR A 151 -7.16 18.39 1.42
N ALA A 152 -7.64 17.33 0.79
CA ALA A 152 -8.95 17.34 0.13
C ALA A 152 -9.59 15.95 0.12
N THR A 153 -10.93 15.92 0.20
CA THR A 153 -11.71 14.68 0.13
C THR A 153 -11.35 13.65 1.20
N VAL A 154 -10.78 14.12 2.30
CA VAL A 154 -10.27 13.27 3.39
C VAL A 154 -11.36 12.93 4.36
N ASN A 155 -11.53 11.62 4.62
CA ASN A 155 -12.36 11.19 5.73
C ASN A 155 -11.67 10.12 6.58
N HIS A 156 -12.09 10.02 7.84
CA HIS A 156 -11.53 9.08 8.81
C HIS A 156 -12.17 7.70 8.76
N ALA A 157 -13.20 7.50 7.96
CA ALA A 157 -13.82 6.19 7.76
C ALA A 157 -12.96 5.34 6.82
N GLY A 158 -12.99 4.04 7.00
CA GLY A 158 -12.24 3.11 6.16
C GLY A 158 -12.77 2.96 4.74
N GLN A 159 -13.93 3.59 4.43
CA GLN A 159 -14.62 3.47 3.14
C GLN A 159 -15.47 4.71 2.88
N PRO A 160 -15.83 5.01 1.62
CA PRO A 160 -16.81 6.05 1.30
C PRO A 160 -18.22 5.54 1.55
N GLY A 161 -19.17 6.46 1.71
CA GLY A 161 -20.60 6.11 1.80
C GLY A 161 -21.18 5.66 0.45
N SER A 162 -20.67 6.24 -0.63
CA SER A 162 -20.95 5.91 -2.02
C SER A 162 -19.79 6.36 -2.90
N TYR A 163 -19.57 5.68 -4.03
CA TYR A 163 -18.63 6.15 -5.08
C TYR A 163 -19.26 7.13 -6.05
N PHE A 164 -20.57 7.37 -5.94
CA PHE A 164 -21.25 8.37 -6.75
C PHE A 164 -21.74 9.54 -5.89
N SER A 165 -21.68 10.75 -6.48
CA SER A 165 -22.22 11.96 -5.84
C SER A 165 -23.65 11.72 -5.35
N PRO A 166 -23.96 12.10 -4.09
CA PRO A 166 -23.21 12.98 -3.17
C PRO A 166 -22.19 12.27 -2.26
N TYR A 167 -21.66 11.10 -2.60
CA TYR A 167 -20.60 10.34 -1.92
C TYR A 167 -20.86 9.97 -0.47
N GLY A 168 -22.11 10.04 -0.05
CA GLY A 168 -22.56 9.79 1.31
C GLY A 168 -23.51 8.60 1.41
N ASN A 169 -23.80 8.22 2.65
CA ASN A 169 -24.80 7.22 2.98
C ASN A 169 -25.57 7.71 4.21
N GLU A 170 -26.86 7.95 4.06
CA GLU A 170 -27.74 8.47 5.14
C GLU A 170 -27.73 7.56 6.39
N ASN A 171 -27.59 6.25 6.19
CA ASN A 171 -27.49 5.27 7.27
C ASN A 171 -26.10 5.22 7.94
N SER A 172 -25.10 5.87 7.34
CA SER A 172 -23.73 5.92 7.84
C SER A 172 -23.09 7.29 7.55
N PRO A 173 -23.55 8.38 8.19
CA PRO A 173 -23.10 9.75 7.86
C PRO A 173 -21.57 9.94 7.98
N ARG A 174 -20.93 9.17 8.86
CA ARG A 174 -19.46 9.21 9.05
C ARG A 174 -18.64 8.81 7.81
N THR A 175 -19.28 8.16 6.82
CA THR A 175 -18.64 7.71 5.59
C THR A 175 -18.78 8.72 4.45
N ALA A 176 -19.41 9.87 4.68
CA ALA A 176 -19.47 10.93 3.69
C ALA A 176 -18.08 11.44 3.34
N VAL A 177 -17.82 11.65 2.07
CA VAL A 177 -16.58 12.24 1.58
C VAL A 177 -16.80 13.74 1.44
N PRO A 178 -16.02 14.59 2.13
CA PRO A 178 -16.16 16.04 2.10
C PRO A 178 -15.60 16.68 0.83
N ASP A 179 -15.74 18.01 0.70
CA ASP A 179 -15.09 18.88 -0.30
C ASP A 179 -15.57 18.71 -1.75
N LEU A 180 -16.64 17.92 -1.95
CA LEU A 180 -17.21 17.63 -3.29
C LEU A 180 -18.70 17.95 -3.38
N GLU A 181 -19.22 18.86 -2.53
CA GLU A 181 -20.65 19.19 -2.42
C GLU A 181 -21.25 19.84 -3.68
N GLY A 182 -20.40 20.36 -4.55
CA GLY A 182 -20.80 21.00 -5.82
C GLY A 182 -20.86 20.05 -7.02
N ASP A 183 -20.53 18.78 -6.83
CA ASP A 183 -20.45 17.85 -7.92
C ASP A 183 -21.82 17.45 -8.49
N SER A 184 -21.89 17.26 -9.80
CA SER A 184 -23.08 16.82 -10.48
C SER A 184 -23.51 15.41 -10.03
N ALA A 185 -24.82 15.15 -10.04
CA ALA A 185 -25.30 13.80 -9.79
C ALA A 185 -24.67 12.81 -10.78
N GLY A 186 -24.16 11.69 -10.25
CA GLY A 186 -23.49 10.67 -11.05
C GLY A 186 -21.99 10.87 -11.24
N SER A 187 -21.40 11.98 -10.77
CA SER A 187 -19.93 12.11 -10.71
C SER A 187 -19.31 10.99 -9.90
N TYR A 188 -18.23 10.40 -10.42
CA TYR A 188 -17.60 9.22 -9.83
C TYR A 188 -16.40 9.61 -8.95
N LEU A 189 -16.31 9.05 -7.75
CA LEU A 189 -15.35 9.48 -6.73
C LEU A 189 -13.89 9.32 -7.18
N THR A 190 -13.54 8.20 -7.80
CA THR A 190 -12.17 7.94 -8.28
C THR A 190 -11.70 9.02 -9.26
N ASP A 191 -12.58 9.46 -10.17
CA ASP A 191 -12.28 10.53 -11.12
C ASP A 191 -12.09 11.87 -10.42
N ARG A 192 -12.95 12.17 -9.42
CA ARG A 192 -12.87 13.42 -8.69
C ARG A 192 -11.61 13.55 -7.83
N LEU A 193 -11.19 12.44 -7.17
CA LEU A 193 -9.90 12.40 -6.47
C LEU A 193 -8.74 12.66 -7.43
N THR A 194 -8.83 12.08 -8.62
CA THR A 194 -7.84 12.29 -9.68
C THR A 194 -7.81 13.76 -10.10
N ASP A 195 -8.96 14.39 -10.40
CA ASP A 195 -9.06 15.80 -10.79
C ASP A 195 -8.41 16.72 -9.74
N VAL A 196 -8.73 16.52 -8.46
CA VAL A 196 -8.14 17.30 -7.35
C VAL A 196 -6.62 17.13 -7.29
N SER A 197 -6.13 15.92 -7.55
CA SER A 197 -4.69 15.61 -7.59
C SER A 197 -3.99 16.26 -8.78
N LEU A 198 -4.62 16.29 -9.95
CA LEU A 198 -4.11 16.98 -11.14
C LEU A 198 -4.00 18.48 -10.91
N ASP A 199 -5.01 19.09 -10.27
CA ASP A 199 -5.01 20.50 -9.88
C ASP A 199 -3.87 20.84 -8.90
N PHE A 200 -3.61 19.95 -7.93
CA PHE A 200 -2.49 20.10 -7.00
C PHE A 200 -1.14 20.07 -7.73
N ILE A 201 -0.93 19.09 -8.62
CA ILE A 201 0.30 18.96 -9.42
C ILE A 201 0.52 20.20 -10.26
N GLU A 202 -0.51 20.69 -10.96
CA GLU A 202 -0.42 21.87 -11.82
C GLU A 202 -0.07 23.13 -11.04
N ARG A 203 -0.68 23.36 -9.87
CA ARG A 203 -0.41 24.53 -9.01
C ARG A 203 1.01 24.52 -8.43
N ASN A 204 1.61 23.35 -8.26
CA ASN A 204 2.93 23.21 -7.64
C ASN A 204 4.05 22.86 -8.64
N ARG A 205 3.80 22.90 -9.95
CA ARG A 205 4.76 22.49 -11.00
C ARG A 205 6.11 23.22 -10.97
N ASP A 206 6.15 24.43 -10.40
CA ASP A 206 7.33 25.30 -10.37
C ASP A 206 8.10 25.20 -9.03
N GLN A 207 7.71 24.30 -8.13
CA GLN A 207 8.34 24.04 -6.83
C GLN A 207 8.31 22.55 -6.49
N PRO A 208 9.20 22.04 -5.62
CA PRO A 208 9.15 20.64 -5.22
C PRO A 208 7.86 20.33 -4.47
N PHE A 209 7.28 19.17 -4.77
CA PHE A 209 6.05 18.73 -4.10
C PHE A 209 6.08 17.23 -3.76
N PHE A 210 5.36 16.88 -2.70
CA PHE A 210 5.01 15.53 -2.30
C PHE A 210 3.49 15.40 -2.28
N LEU A 211 2.93 14.56 -3.13
CA LEU A 211 1.50 14.27 -3.20
C LEU A 211 1.25 12.81 -2.80
N THR A 212 0.36 12.61 -1.84
CA THR A 212 -0.26 11.31 -1.57
C THR A 212 -1.68 11.30 -2.14
N LEU A 213 -1.89 10.59 -3.24
CA LEU A 213 -3.21 10.26 -3.77
C LEU A 213 -3.64 8.90 -3.20
N SER A 214 -4.52 8.92 -2.24
CA SER A 214 -4.98 7.77 -1.48
C SER A 214 -6.42 7.41 -1.88
N HIS A 215 -6.56 6.57 -2.91
CA HIS A 215 -7.87 6.16 -3.38
C HIS A 215 -8.66 5.37 -2.33
N TYR A 216 -9.99 5.53 -2.33
CA TYR A 216 -10.91 4.61 -1.67
C TYR A 216 -11.13 3.34 -2.50
N SER A 217 -10.95 3.42 -3.83
CA SER A 217 -10.96 2.26 -4.74
C SER A 217 -9.83 1.30 -4.37
N VAL A 218 -10.07 0.02 -4.39
CA VAL A 218 -11.23 -0.73 -4.89
C VAL A 218 -12.07 -1.31 -3.74
N HIS A 219 -12.05 -0.63 -2.58
CA HIS A 219 -12.78 -1.06 -1.37
C HIS A 219 -14.30 -0.97 -1.56
N THR A 220 -15.04 -1.74 -0.75
CA THR A 220 -16.50 -1.64 -0.68
C THR A 220 -17.00 -0.26 -0.25
N PRO A 221 -18.23 0.16 -0.66
CA PRO A 221 -19.20 -0.57 -1.49
C PRO A 221 -18.71 -0.73 -2.92
N LEU A 222 -18.97 -1.89 -3.55
CA LEU A 222 -18.58 -2.08 -4.94
C LEU A 222 -19.55 -1.33 -5.87
N GLN A 223 -19.07 -0.26 -6.46
CA GLN A 223 -19.83 0.62 -7.36
C GLN A 223 -18.90 1.17 -8.44
N ALA A 224 -19.33 1.14 -9.69
CA ALA A 224 -18.58 1.65 -10.83
C ALA A 224 -19.53 2.14 -11.93
N PRO A 225 -19.07 2.92 -12.93
CA PRO A 225 -19.87 3.38 -14.05
C PRO A 225 -20.53 2.20 -14.80
N GLU A 226 -21.83 2.30 -15.05
CA GLU A 226 -22.64 1.19 -15.62
C GLU A 226 -22.13 0.69 -16.96
N GLU A 227 -21.63 1.58 -17.83
CA GLU A 227 -21.11 1.22 -19.14
C GLU A 227 -19.89 0.29 -19.01
N THR A 228 -18.97 0.62 -18.10
CA THR A 228 -17.79 -0.18 -17.83
C THR A 228 -18.15 -1.51 -17.19
N VAL A 229 -19.06 -1.51 -16.21
CA VAL A 229 -19.61 -2.75 -15.60
C VAL A 229 -20.20 -3.66 -16.68
N ALA A 230 -21.07 -3.13 -17.57
CA ALA A 230 -21.70 -3.91 -18.63
C ALA A 230 -20.68 -4.53 -19.62
N ARG A 231 -19.54 -3.90 -19.83
CA ARG A 231 -18.45 -4.46 -20.62
C ARG A 231 -17.81 -5.67 -19.92
N TYR A 232 -17.50 -5.55 -18.62
CA TYR A 232 -16.97 -6.65 -17.83
C TYR A 232 -17.99 -7.76 -17.54
N ASP A 233 -19.28 -7.46 -17.47
CA ASP A 233 -20.33 -8.48 -17.40
C ASP A 233 -20.31 -9.40 -18.64
N ARG A 234 -20.13 -8.83 -19.84
CA ARG A 234 -19.96 -9.63 -21.05
C ARG A 234 -18.69 -10.49 -21.01
N LYS A 235 -17.59 -9.93 -20.49
CA LYS A 235 -16.32 -10.67 -20.31
C LYS A 235 -16.48 -11.81 -19.30
N ALA A 236 -17.12 -11.57 -18.17
CA ALA A 236 -17.42 -12.57 -17.15
C ALA A 236 -18.36 -13.67 -17.69
N ALA A 237 -19.41 -13.30 -18.44
CA ALA A 237 -20.31 -14.26 -19.05
C ALA A 237 -19.61 -15.23 -20.02
N ALA A 238 -18.55 -14.78 -20.70
CA ALA A 238 -17.74 -15.63 -21.58
C ALA A 238 -16.92 -16.69 -20.81
N LEU A 239 -16.67 -16.50 -19.51
CA LEU A 239 -16.00 -17.49 -18.65
C LEU A 239 -16.95 -18.61 -18.20
N GLY A 240 -18.25 -18.50 -18.49
CA GLY A 240 -19.28 -19.40 -18.00
C GLY A 240 -19.76 -19.08 -16.57
N PRO A 241 -20.83 -19.78 -16.12
CA PRO A 241 -21.44 -19.50 -14.83
C PRO A 241 -20.46 -19.75 -13.66
N GLU A 242 -20.66 -19.02 -12.58
CA GLU A 242 -19.99 -19.31 -11.31
C GLU A 242 -20.54 -20.62 -10.72
N THR A 243 -19.64 -21.49 -10.24
CA THR A 243 -19.98 -22.80 -9.66
C THR A 243 -19.29 -22.95 -8.31
N GLU A 244 -19.65 -23.99 -7.54
CA GLU A 244 -18.99 -24.33 -6.27
C GLU A 244 -17.49 -24.60 -6.42
N GLU A 245 -17.02 -25.05 -7.57
CA GLU A 245 -15.61 -25.31 -7.86
C GLU A 245 -14.76 -24.03 -7.91
N HIS A 246 -15.40 -22.86 -8.04
CA HIS A 246 -14.75 -21.56 -7.97
C HIS A 246 -14.55 -21.04 -6.54
N TYR A 247 -14.82 -21.91 -5.54
CA TYR A 247 -14.61 -21.62 -4.14
C TYR A 247 -13.91 -22.76 -3.42
N GLU A 248 -13.09 -22.44 -2.45
CA GLU A 248 -12.50 -23.39 -1.51
C GLU A 248 -12.78 -22.97 -0.08
N SER A 249 -12.74 -23.94 0.86
CA SER A 249 -12.85 -23.66 2.27
C SER A 249 -11.50 -23.21 2.81
N GLU A 250 -11.48 -22.10 3.53
CA GLU A 250 -10.35 -21.66 4.33
C GLU A 250 -10.78 -21.59 5.79
N ARG A 251 -10.49 -22.65 6.57
CA ARG A 251 -11.04 -22.85 7.93
C ARG A 251 -12.57 -22.70 7.92
N ASP A 252 -13.12 -21.72 8.64
CA ASP A 252 -14.57 -21.45 8.71
C ASP A 252 -15.05 -20.47 7.64
N ALA A 253 -14.16 -20.05 6.72
CA ALA A 253 -14.44 -19.09 5.66
C ALA A 253 -14.44 -19.76 4.27
N SER A 254 -14.84 -19.00 3.27
CA SER A 254 -14.83 -19.40 1.86
C SER A 254 -13.97 -18.44 1.06
N THR A 255 -13.03 -18.97 0.27
CA THR A 255 -12.14 -18.21 -0.61
C THR A 255 -12.59 -18.36 -2.06
N LYS A 256 -12.72 -17.24 -2.75
CA LYS A 256 -13.01 -17.20 -4.21
C LYS A 256 -11.71 -17.48 -4.98
N LEU A 257 -11.82 -18.31 -6.03
CA LEU A 257 -10.68 -18.78 -6.82
C LEU A 257 -10.65 -18.22 -8.25
N ARG A 258 -11.66 -17.46 -8.67
CA ARG A 258 -11.79 -16.93 -10.02
C ARG A 258 -12.02 -15.43 -10.02
N GLN A 259 -11.25 -14.70 -10.84
CA GLN A 259 -11.48 -13.28 -11.13
C GLN A 259 -12.59 -13.18 -12.19
N ASP A 260 -13.77 -12.71 -11.80
CA ASP A 260 -14.94 -12.59 -12.68
C ASP A 260 -15.95 -11.52 -12.22
N HIS A 261 -15.59 -10.71 -11.20
CA HIS A 261 -16.49 -9.71 -10.65
C HIS A 261 -16.49 -8.42 -11.49
N ALA A 262 -17.50 -8.23 -12.30
CA ALA A 262 -17.59 -7.14 -13.28
C ALA A 262 -17.48 -5.73 -12.65
N THR A 263 -18.18 -5.49 -11.53
CA THR A 263 -18.14 -4.19 -10.87
C THR A 263 -16.75 -3.89 -10.29
N TYR A 264 -16.10 -4.88 -9.69
CA TYR A 264 -14.75 -4.74 -9.17
C TYR A 264 -13.73 -4.49 -10.30
N ALA A 265 -13.88 -5.19 -11.42
CA ALA A 265 -13.06 -4.96 -12.61
C ALA A 265 -13.21 -3.53 -13.14
N ALA A 266 -14.43 -3.00 -13.15
CA ALA A 266 -14.69 -1.63 -13.57
C ALA A 266 -14.11 -0.59 -12.58
N MET A 267 -14.08 -0.89 -11.28
CA MET A 267 -13.39 -0.05 -10.29
C MET A 267 -11.86 -0.04 -10.50
N ILE A 268 -11.28 -1.21 -10.81
CA ILE A 268 -9.85 -1.32 -11.15
C ILE A 268 -9.52 -0.49 -12.40
N GLU A 269 -10.34 -0.58 -13.44
CA GLU A 269 -10.13 0.20 -14.66
C GLU A 269 -10.16 1.71 -14.39
N SER A 270 -11.13 2.20 -13.62
CA SER A 270 -11.15 3.63 -13.24
C SER A 270 -9.91 4.03 -12.43
N THR A 271 -9.34 3.11 -11.64
CA THR A 271 -8.08 3.31 -10.94
C THR A 271 -6.90 3.35 -11.90
N ASP A 272 -6.88 2.47 -12.89
CA ASP A 272 -5.87 2.46 -13.95
C ASP A 272 -5.90 3.76 -14.79
N GLU A 273 -7.08 4.22 -15.17
CA GLU A 273 -7.28 5.50 -15.84
C GLU A 273 -6.77 6.68 -15.01
N SER A 274 -6.99 6.65 -13.69
CA SER A 274 -6.44 7.64 -12.75
C SER A 274 -4.90 7.70 -12.82
N VAL A 275 -4.23 6.55 -12.76
CA VAL A 275 -2.77 6.46 -12.90
C VAL A 275 -2.33 7.03 -14.26
N GLY A 276 -3.02 6.67 -15.34
CA GLY A 276 -2.74 7.18 -16.68
C GLY A 276 -2.82 8.70 -16.75
N ARG A 277 -3.87 9.30 -16.19
CA ARG A 277 -4.10 10.76 -16.16
C ARG A 277 -3.03 11.49 -15.35
N ILE A 278 -2.59 10.94 -14.22
CA ILE A 278 -1.49 11.51 -13.40
C ILE A 278 -0.18 11.51 -14.19
N VAL A 279 0.19 10.39 -14.79
CA VAL A 279 1.43 10.27 -15.59
C VAL A 279 1.40 11.20 -16.80
N GLU A 280 0.26 11.29 -17.47
CA GLU A 280 0.10 12.20 -18.62
C GLU A 280 0.19 13.68 -18.21
N LYS A 281 -0.40 14.09 -17.09
CA LYS A 281 -0.28 15.46 -16.57
C LYS A 281 1.17 15.83 -16.24
N ILE A 282 1.91 14.93 -15.62
CA ILE A 282 3.34 15.12 -15.32
C ILE A 282 4.12 15.34 -16.61
N ARG A 283 3.82 14.57 -17.66
CA ARG A 283 4.43 14.71 -19.00
C ARG A 283 4.04 16.01 -19.68
N GLU A 284 2.76 16.37 -19.68
CA GLU A 284 2.25 17.63 -20.28
C GLU A 284 2.90 18.88 -19.66
N LEU A 285 3.16 18.83 -18.35
CA LEU A 285 3.83 19.92 -17.63
C LEU A 285 5.35 19.93 -17.82
N GLY A 286 5.93 18.93 -18.48
CA GLY A 286 7.37 18.82 -18.72
C GLY A 286 8.21 18.58 -17.47
N ILE A 287 7.61 17.96 -16.42
CA ILE A 287 8.27 17.68 -15.14
C ILE A 287 8.55 16.18 -14.94
N GLU A 288 8.45 15.36 -15.99
CA GLU A 288 8.66 13.90 -15.92
C GLU A 288 10.08 13.55 -15.43
N GLU A 289 11.12 14.26 -15.89
CA GLU A 289 12.51 14.04 -15.48
C GLU A 289 12.81 14.49 -14.04
N HIS A 290 11.81 15.02 -13.34
CA HIS A 290 11.90 15.50 -11.96
C HIS A 290 10.77 14.98 -11.07
N THR A 291 10.08 13.90 -11.48
CA THR A 291 8.96 13.36 -10.71
C THR A 291 9.03 11.84 -10.62
N ALA A 292 9.08 11.31 -9.40
CA ALA A 292 8.89 9.89 -9.14
C ALA A 292 7.40 9.60 -8.91
N VAL A 293 6.94 8.48 -9.49
CA VAL A 293 5.58 7.97 -9.29
C VAL A 293 5.67 6.60 -8.63
N VAL A 294 5.02 6.46 -7.47
CA VAL A 294 4.95 5.23 -6.69
C VAL A 294 3.51 4.75 -6.63
N PHE A 295 3.27 3.53 -7.05
CA PHE A 295 1.97 2.85 -7.02
C PHE A 295 2.02 1.68 -6.04
N VAL A 296 1.14 1.63 -5.04
CA VAL A 296 1.12 0.62 -3.99
C VAL A 296 -0.29 0.31 -3.51
N SER A 297 -0.55 -0.94 -3.09
CA SER A 297 -1.77 -1.30 -2.34
C SER A 297 -1.49 -1.41 -0.84
N ASP A 298 -2.52 -1.13 -0.03
CA ASP A 298 -2.39 -1.15 1.45
C ASP A 298 -2.65 -2.52 2.08
N ASN A 299 -3.24 -3.48 1.38
CA ASN A 299 -3.35 -4.89 1.74
C ASN A 299 -3.76 -5.75 0.53
N GLY A 300 -3.84 -7.06 0.72
CA GLY A 300 -4.32 -7.98 -0.31
C GLY A 300 -5.81 -7.83 -0.62
N GLY A 301 -6.23 -8.37 -1.76
CA GLY A 301 -7.61 -8.29 -2.23
C GLY A 301 -8.59 -9.11 -1.39
N LEU A 302 -9.86 -8.66 -1.35
CA LEU A 302 -10.92 -9.29 -0.56
C LEU A 302 -11.47 -10.54 -1.29
N SER A 303 -10.75 -11.65 -1.19
CA SER A 303 -11.11 -12.94 -1.78
C SER A 303 -11.78 -13.93 -0.82
N THR A 304 -11.63 -13.72 0.50
CA THR A 304 -12.04 -14.66 1.55
C THR A 304 -13.00 -14.00 2.53
N LEU A 305 -14.14 -14.60 2.77
CA LEU A 305 -15.16 -14.14 3.73
C LEU A 305 -15.77 -15.32 4.47
N MET A 306 -16.19 -15.10 5.75
CA MET A 306 -16.92 -16.11 6.54
C MET A 306 -18.24 -16.54 5.85
N ARG A 307 -18.85 -15.65 5.07
CA ARG A 307 -20.02 -15.96 4.25
C ARG A 307 -19.81 -15.38 2.86
N ARG A 308 -20.09 -16.17 1.83
CA ARG A 308 -20.10 -15.68 0.46
C ARG A 308 -21.04 -14.51 0.30
N SER A 309 -20.57 -13.48 -0.38
CA SER A 309 -21.37 -12.28 -0.66
C SER A 309 -20.87 -11.60 -1.93
N PHE A 310 -21.67 -10.66 -2.45
CA PHE A 310 -21.26 -9.78 -3.56
C PHE A 310 -19.95 -9.04 -3.28
N ASN A 311 -19.66 -8.72 -2.01
CA ASN A 311 -18.42 -8.04 -1.63
C ASN A 311 -17.15 -8.92 -1.66
N GLN A 312 -17.27 -10.23 -1.96
CA GLN A 312 -16.12 -11.11 -2.20
C GLN A 312 -15.62 -10.86 -3.63
N ALA A 313 -14.82 -9.80 -3.76
CA ALA A 313 -14.64 -9.07 -5.00
C ALA A 313 -13.67 -9.73 -5.98
N THR A 314 -12.61 -10.40 -5.50
CA THR A 314 -11.54 -10.90 -6.33
C THR A 314 -11.11 -12.32 -5.93
N ALA A 315 -10.11 -12.84 -6.65
CA ALA A 315 -9.38 -14.06 -6.33
C ALA A 315 -7.88 -13.75 -6.37
N ASN A 316 -7.15 -14.16 -5.34
CA ASN A 316 -5.72 -13.90 -5.22
C ASN A 316 -4.83 -15.05 -5.74
N MET A 317 -5.43 -16.06 -6.41
CA MET A 317 -4.69 -17.23 -6.91
C MET A 317 -3.43 -16.84 -7.70
N PRO A 318 -2.27 -17.51 -7.47
CA PRO A 318 -2.06 -18.73 -6.68
C PRO A 318 -1.91 -18.51 -5.17
N LEU A 319 -1.94 -17.26 -4.69
CA LEU A 319 -1.77 -16.91 -3.29
C LEU A 319 -2.96 -17.37 -2.45
N ARG A 320 -2.69 -17.85 -1.23
CA ARG A 320 -3.72 -18.32 -0.31
C ARG A 320 -4.45 -17.18 0.38
N ALA A 321 -5.76 -17.29 0.51
CA ALA A 321 -6.67 -16.37 1.20
C ALA A 321 -6.61 -14.91 0.65
N GLY A 322 -6.82 -13.91 1.49
CA GLY A 322 -6.86 -12.51 1.12
C GLY A 322 -6.89 -11.57 2.32
N LYS A 323 -7.39 -10.36 2.13
CA LYS A 323 -7.51 -9.32 3.17
C LYS A 323 -7.89 -9.90 4.54
N GLY A 324 -7.17 -9.49 5.58
CA GLY A 324 -7.36 -9.93 6.96
C GLY A 324 -6.62 -11.20 7.32
N TRP A 325 -5.99 -11.92 6.38
CA TRP A 325 -5.22 -13.13 6.62
C TRP A 325 -3.71 -12.88 6.49
N LEU A 326 -2.89 -13.54 7.32
CA LEU A 326 -1.43 -13.47 7.20
C LEU A 326 -0.86 -14.48 6.18
N TYR A 327 -1.69 -15.20 5.44
CA TYR A 327 -1.26 -15.91 4.24
C TYR A 327 -0.88 -14.92 3.12
N GLU A 328 -0.13 -15.39 2.13
CA GLU A 328 0.40 -14.56 1.04
C GLU A 328 -0.67 -13.67 0.39
N GLY A 329 -1.88 -14.17 0.17
CA GLY A 329 -2.96 -13.40 -0.48
C GLY A 329 -3.47 -12.21 0.34
N GLY A 330 -3.19 -12.16 1.66
CA GLY A 330 -3.61 -11.03 2.50
C GLY A 330 -2.53 -9.96 2.70
N ILE A 331 -1.26 -10.33 2.54
CA ILE A 331 -0.13 -9.43 2.85
C ILE A 331 0.79 -9.12 1.66
N ARG A 332 0.81 -9.96 0.62
CA ARG A 332 1.55 -9.66 -0.61
C ARG A 332 0.73 -8.75 -1.50
N ALA A 333 1.32 -7.66 -1.96
CA ALA A 333 0.62 -6.60 -2.68
C ALA A 333 1.46 -6.04 -3.83
N PRO A 334 0.87 -5.34 -4.82
CA PRO A 334 1.63 -4.69 -5.87
C PRO A 334 2.39 -3.47 -5.33
N LEU A 335 3.63 -3.31 -5.80
CA LEU A 335 4.44 -2.09 -5.69
C LEU A 335 5.14 -1.85 -7.01
N ILE A 336 4.97 -0.65 -7.56
CA ILE A 336 5.67 -0.17 -8.77
C ILE A 336 6.27 1.20 -8.44
N VAL A 337 7.54 1.40 -8.81
CA VAL A 337 8.25 2.67 -8.63
C VAL A 337 8.85 3.09 -9.96
N ALA A 338 8.35 4.18 -10.52
CA ALA A 338 8.96 4.84 -11.69
C ALA A 338 9.65 6.13 -11.22
N ALA A 339 10.98 6.12 -11.23
CA ALA A 339 11.81 7.25 -10.80
C ALA A 339 12.74 7.68 -11.94
N PRO A 340 12.97 8.99 -12.13
CA PRO A 340 13.91 9.50 -13.12
C PRO A 340 15.31 8.90 -12.95
N GLY A 341 15.92 8.45 -14.06
CA GLY A 341 17.23 7.81 -14.04
C GLY A 341 17.26 6.33 -13.61
N ALA A 342 16.14 5.78 -13.16
CA ALA A 342 16.03 4.34 -12.88
C ALA A 342 15.96 3.53 -14.20
N PRO A 343 16.52 2.31 -14.26
CA PRO A 343 16.35 1.43 -15.40
C PRO A 343 14.88 1.06 -15.63
N ALA A 344 14.44 1.09 -16.87
CA ALA A 344 13.09 0.73 -17.25
C ALA A 344 12.87 -0.80 -17.19
N GLY A 345 11.68 -1.25 -16.79
CA GLY A 345 11.26 -2.64 -16.80
C GLY A 345 12.02 -3.56 -15.84
N LEU A 346 12.52 -3.00 -14.74
CA LEU A 346 13.23 -3.78 -13.72
C LEU A 346 12.24 -4.62 -12.90
N ASP A 347 12.54 -5.91 -12.73
CA ASP A 347 11.80 -6.82 -11.84
C ASP A 347 12.63 -7.11 -10.58
N ILE A 348 12.16 -6.67 -9.43
CA ILE A 348 12.83 -6.82 -8.14
C ILE A 348 12.13 -7.93 -7.36
N ALA A 349 12.82 -9.05 -7.19
CA ALA A 349 12.31 -10.24 -6.50
C ALA A 349 12.71 -10.30 -5.02
N GLN A 350 13.43 -9.30 -4.51
CA GLN A 350 13.79 -9.24 -3.10
C GLN A 350 12.55 -8.97 -2.23
N PRO A 351 12.33 -9.71 -1.13
CA PRO A 351 11.28 -9.42 -0.18
C PRO A 351 11.46 -8.04 0.47
N THR A 352 10.43 -7.20 0.36
CA THR A 352 10.38 -5.82 0.87
C THR A 352 9.04 -5.57 1.55
N THR A 353 8.95 -4.52 2.36
CA THR A 353 7.73 -4.21 3.12
C THR A 353 7.35 -2.73 3.01
N SER A 354 6.10 -2.41 3.34
CA SER A 354 5.60 -1.02 3.32
C SER A 354 6.37 -0.06 4.22
N ASN A 355 7.04 -0.55 5.27
CA ASN A 355 7.92 0.25 6.12
C ASN A 355 9.09 0.86 5.34
N ASP A 356 9.54 0.18 4.27
CA ASP A 356 10.69 0.55 3.44
C ASP A 356 10.40 1.79 2.58
N LEU A 357 9.12 2.11 2.35
CA LEU A 357 8.77 3.23 1.50
C LEU A 357 9.13 4.58 2.13
N TYR A 358 9.02 4.74 3.44
CA TYR A 358 9.41 5.98 4.10
C TYR A 358 10.88 6.37 3.82
N PRO A 359 11.90 5.55 4.18
CA PRO A 359 13.29 5.87 3.87
C PRO A 359 13.57 5.90 2.37
N THR A 360 12.88 5.10 1.56
CA THR A 360 13.02 5.11 0.09
C THR A 360 12.62 6.44 -0.50
N LEU A 361 11.46 6.99 -0.11
CA LEU A 361 10.97 8.26 -0.63
C LEU A 361 11.87 9.42 -0.22
N LEU A 362 12.41 9.42 1.02
CA LEU A 362 13.41 10.40 1.44
C LEU A 362 14.67 10.33 0.57
N GLU A 363 15.20 9.12 0.33
CA GLU A 363 16.43 8.94 -0.47
C GLU A 363 16.22 9.33 -1.94
N LEU A 364 15.09 8.94 -2.55
CA LEU A 364 14.75 9.35 -3.91
C LEU A 364 14.66 10.88 -4.05
N ALA A 365 14.10 11.56 -3.05
CA ALA A 365 14.01 13.01 -3.01
C ALA A 365 15.33 13.71 -2.64
N GLY A 366 16.39 12.96 -2.30
CA GLY A 366 17.68 13.49 -1.85
C GLY A 366 17.62 14.11 -0.45
N LEU A 367 16.62 13.72 0.36
CA LEU A 367 16.43 14.22 1.72
C LEU A 367 17.24 13.40 2.74
N THR A 368 17.50 14.02 3.87
CA THR A 368 18.22 13.37 4.97
C THR A 368 17.39 12.22 5.55
N GLN A 369 18.01 11.04 5.67
CA GLN A 369 17.40 9.90 6.35
C GLN A 369 17.14 10.19 7.84
N MET A 370 16.08 9.62 8.37
CA MET A 370 15.63 9.80 9.76
C MET A 370 15.60 8.44 10.50
N PRO A 371 16.78 7.82 10.77
CA PRO A 371 16.86 6.46 11.32
C PRO A 371 16.20 6.28 12.67
N GLU A 372 16.07 7.35 13.47
CA GLU A 372 15.33 7.33 14.75
C GLU A 372 13.80 7.28 14.53
N GLN A 373 13.32 7.66 13.32
CA GLN A 373 11.91 7.60 12.96
C GLN A 373 11.58 6.30 12.24
N HIS A 374 12.22 6.00 11.12
CA HIS A 374 11.90 4.82 10.30
C HIS A 374 12.64 3.55 10.78
N LEU A 375 12.40 3.18 12.04
CA LEU A 375 13.14 2.12 12.76
C LEU A 375 13.07 0.74 12.10
N ASP A 376 12.01 0.46 11.33
CA ASP A 376 11.73 -0.86 10.78
C ASP A 376 11.82 -0.90 9.24
N GLY A 377 12.17 0.24 8.61
CA GLY A 377 12.29 0.37 7.15
C GLY A 377 13.73 0.52 6.66
N GLU A 378 14.03 -0.05 5.51
CA GLU A 378 15.30 0.11 4.79
C GLU A 378 15.02 0.70 3.39
N SER A 379 15.88 1.62 2.91
CA SER A 379 15.68 2.21 1.59
C SER A 379 15.86 1.21 0.47
N LEU A 380 14.95 1.25 -0.50
CA LEU A 380 14.94 0.45 -1.72
C LEU A 380 15.60 1.18 -2.90
N ALA A 381 16.14 2.39 -2.71
CA ALA A 381 16.68 3.21 -3.79
C ALA A 381 17.75 2.47 -4.60
N SER A 382 18.70 1.81 -3.94
CA SER A 382 19.72 1.00 -4.64
C SER A 382 19.13 -0.08 -5.54
N ALA A 383 18.06 -0.76 -5.09
CA ALA A 383 17.37 -1.77 -5.89
C ALA A 383 16.63 -1.12 -7.08
N ILE A 384 15.95 0.02 -6.86
CA ILE A 384 15.25 0.78 -7.90
C ILE A 384 16.22 1.24 -9.01
N PHE A 385 17.43 1.65 -8.65
CA PHE A 385 18.46 2.05 -9.62
C PHE A 385 19.30 0.88 -10.17
N GLY A 386 18.95 -0.39 -9.85
CA GLY A 386 19.68 -1.57 -10.34
C GLY A 386 21.09 -1.73 -9.78
N GLN A 387 21.38 -1.09 -8.63
CA GLN A 387 22.70 -1.08 -7.99
C GLN A 387 22.87 -2.19 -6.94
N GLY A 388 21.88 -3.06 -6.80
CA GLY A 388 21.83 -4.14 -5.82
C GLY A 388 20.65 -3.99 -4.86
N GLY A 389 20.35 -5.04 -4.09
CA GLY A 389 19.27 -5.05 -3.08
C GLY A 389 19.77 -4.70 -1.68
N THR A 390 18.85 -4.64 -0.73
CA THR A 390 19.15 -4.60 0.71
C THR A 390 19.65 -5.97 1.17
N ALA A 391 20.24 -6.05 2.35
CA ALA A 391 20.60 -7.33 2.96
C ALA A 391 19.36 -8.19 3.22
N GLU A 392 19.53 -9.51 3.16
CA GLU A 392 18.46 -10.42 3.57
C GLU A 392 18.13 -10.20 5.05
N ARG A 393 16.86 -9.98 5.36
CA ARG A 393 16.36 -9.77 6.72
C ARG A 393 15.02 -10.45 6.93
N PRO A 394 14.66 -10.78 8.17
CA PRO A 394 13.32 -11.27 8.48
C PRO A 394 12.29 -10.16 8.32
N LEU A 395 11.12 -10.51 7.80
CA LEU A 395 9.91 -9.70 7.78
C LEU A 395 8.91 -10.26 8.79
N TYR A 396 8.22 -9.38 9.50
CA TYR A 396 7.34 -9.76 10.59
C TYR A 396 5.93 -9.22 10.38
N TRP A 397 4.93 -9.94 10.90
CA TRP A 397 3.54 -9.52 10.97
C TRP A 397 2.96 -9.87 12.33
N HIS A 398 2.13 -8.97 12.84
CA HIS A 398 1.43 -9.13 14.09
C HIS A 398 0.00 -8.63 13.94
N PHE A 399 -0.96 -9.57 13.87
CA PHE A 399 -2.38 -9.27 13.72
C PHE A 399 -3.18 -10.01 14.82
N PRO A 400 -3.16 -9.49 16.09
CA PRO A 400 -3.75 -10.14 17.26
C PRO A 400 -5.28 -9.93 17.33
N HIS A 401 -5.96 -10.00 16.17
CA HIS A 401 -7.36 -9.64 16.01
C HIS A 401 -8.10 -10.67 15.16
N TYR A 402 -9.41 -10.77 15.41
CA TYR A 402 -10.32 -11.43 14.49
C TYR A 402 -10.71 -10.46 13.37
N HIS A 403 -11.05 -11.00 12.21
CA HIS A 403 -11.50 -10.22 11.07
C HIS A 403 -12.71 -10.87 10.39
N GLY A 404 -13.58 -10.07 9.77
CA GLY A 404 -14.78 -10.54 9.06
C GLY A 404 -14.51 -11.49 7.88
N SER A 405 -13.25 -11.55 7.43
CA SER A 405 -12.78 -12.55 6.47
C SER A 405 -12.63 -13.97 7.04
N GLY A 406 -12.82 -14.15 8.36
CA GLY A 406 -12.65 -15.45 9.03
C GLY A 406 -11.25 -15.68 9.62
N ASN A 407 -10.33 -14.73 9.49
CA ASN A 407 -9.03 -14.81 10.14
C ASN A 407 -9.14 -14.80 11.66
N ARG A 408 -8.21 -15.50 12.30
CA ARG A 408 -8.03 -15.58 13.75
C ARG A 408 -6.76 -14.82 14.16
N PRO A 409 -6.67 -14.38 15.44
CA PRO A 409 -5.48 -13.73 15.95
C PRO A 409 -4.21 -14.53 15.67
N SER A 410 -3.22 -13.90 15.04
CA SER A 410 -2.03 -14.57 14.54
C SER A 410 -0.83 -13.64 14.43
N GLY A 411 0.36 -14.21 14.32
CA GLY A 411 1.58 -13.54 13.95
C GLY A 411 2.32 -14.35 12.90
N ALA A 412 3.19 -13.72 12.12
CA ALA A 412 3.98 -14.40 11.11
C ALA A 412 5.39 -13.84 11.01
N ILE A 413 6.31 -14.67 10.56
CA ILE A 413 7.67 -14.30 10.18
C ILE A 413 7.99 -14.93 8.83
N ARG A 414 8.61 -14.16 7.95
CA ARG A 414 9.28 -14.66 6.75
C ARG A 414 10.78 -14.39 6.86
N TRP A 415 11.60 -15.41 6.67
CA TRP A 415 13.07 -15.26 6.58
C TRP A 415 13.59 -16.09 5.41
N GLY A 416 14.10 -15.41 4.40
CA GLY A 416 14.41 -16.01 3.11
C GLY A 416 13.14 -16.57 2.45
N ASP A 417 13.17 -17.84 2.07
CA ASP A 417 12.01 -18.50 1.47
C ASP A 417 11.07 -19.15 2.49
N LEU A 418 11.46 -19.22 3.77
CA LEU A 418 10.63 -19.82 4.80
C LEU A 418 9.70 -18.81 5.43
N LYS A 419 8.44 -19.19 5.59
CA LYS A 419 7.41 -18.44 6.30
C LYS A 419 6.74 -19.28 7.37
N LEU A 420 6.69 -18.77 8.60
CA LEU A 420 5.97 -19.37 9.71
C LEU A 420 4.80 -18.48 10.11
N ILE A 421 3.64 -19.08 10.36
CA ILE A 421 2.45 -18.43 10.91
C ILE A 421 2.13 -19.07 12.25
N GLU A 422 2.00 -18.25 13.32
CA GLU A 422 1.59 -18.68 14.67
C GLU A 422 0.14 -18.25 14.93
N TRP A 423 -0.67 -19.17 15.44
CA TRP A 423 -2.08 -18.95 15.81
C TRP A 423 -2.21 -18.79 17.31
N PHE A 424 -2.74 -17.66 17.77
CA PHE A 424 -2.74 -17.34 19.20
C PHE A 424 -3.86 -18.04 19.98
N GLU A 425 -4.89 -18.58 19.31
CA GLU A 425 -6.00 -19.28 19.99
C GLU A 425 -5.57 -20.60 20.63
N ASP A 426 -4.72 -21.36 19.97
CA ASP A 426 -4.32 -22.70 20.36
C ASP A 426 -2.79 -22.89 20.47
N GLY A 427 -2.03 -21.86 20.12
CA GLY A 427 -0.56 -21.89 20.09
C GLY A 427 -0.01 -22.75 18.95
N GLY A 428 -0.86 -23.17 18.01
CA GLY A 428 -0.45 -23.89 16.79
C GLY A 428 0.35 -22.98 15.86
N PHE A 429 1.17 -23.58 15.00
CA PHE A 429 1.91 -22.85 13.97
C PHE A 429 2.03 -23.71 12.71
N GLU A 430 2.23 -23.04 11.57
CA GLU A 430 2.37 -23.62 10.25
C GLU A 430 3.67 -23.11 9.63
N LEU A 431 4.38 -23.94 8.84
CA LEU A 431 5.63 -23.57 8.17
C LEU A 431 5.54 -23.86 6.68
N TYR A 432 5.91 -22.89 5.84
CA TYR A 432 5.87 -22.98 4.38
C TYR A 432 7.21 -22.61 3.75
N ASP A 433 7.52 -23.23 2.62
CA ASP A 433 8.62 -22.83 1.72
C ASP A 433 8.04 -22.15 0.49
N LEU A 434 8.07 -20.82 0.47
CA LEU A 434 7.44 -20.00 -0.58
C LEU A 434 8.10 -20.13 -1.95
N SER A 435 9.34 -20.65 -2.02
CA SER A 435 10.01 -20.90 -3.29
C SER A 435 9.45 -22.11 -4.02
N ALA A 436 8.94 -23.08 -3.28
CA ALA A 436 8.35 -24.32 -3.79
C ALA A 436 6.82 -24.34 -3.72
N ASP A 437 6.24 -23.59 -2.78
CA ASP A 437 4.81 -23.59 -2.46
C ASP A 437 4.32 -22.17 -2.15
N LEU A 438 4.20 -21.35 -3.19
CA LEU A 438 3.70 -19.99 -3.06
C LEU A 438 2.24 -19.94 -2.57
N GLY A 439 1.50 -21.00 -2.76
CA GLY A 439 0.10 -21.15 -2.35
C GLY A 439 -0.09 -21.61 -0.91
N GLU A 440 0.99 -21.87 -0.15
CA GLU A 440 0.95 -22.25 1.26
C GLU A 440 0.03 -23.48 1.52
N ARG A 441 0.18 -24.53 0.67
CA ARG A 441 -0.67 -25.72 0.68
C ARG A 441 -0.06 -26.87 1.49
N ARG A 442 1.26 -26.89 1.68
CA ARG A 442 1.99 -27.96 2.34
C ARG A 442 2.68 -27.45 3.61
N ASP A 443 2.09 -27.77 4.75
CA ASP A 443 2.70 -27.49 6.04
C ASP A 443 3.92 -28.38 6.29
N LEU A 444 5.09 -27.76 6.51
CA LEU A 444 6.38 -28.40 6.72
C LEU A 444 6.80 -28.54 8.18
N VAL A 445 5.96 -28.17 9.16
CA VAL A 445 6.31 -28.24 10.59
C VAL A 445 6.81 -29.64 10.99
N GLY A 446 6.13 -30.67 10.52
CA GLY A 446 6.52 -32.09 10.83
C GLY A 446 7.81 -32.53 10.12
N GLU A 447 8.17 -31.93 9.00
CA GLU A 447 9.35 -32.27 8.21
C GLU A 447 10.58 -31.43 8.56
N ARG A 448 10.35 -30.16 8.99
CA ARG A 448 11.39 -29.17 9.31
C ARG A 448 11.20 -28.56 10.72
N PRO A 449 11.14 -29.37 11.78
CA PRO A 449 10.82 -28.87 13.13
C PRO A 449 11.88 -27.90 13.69
N GLU A 450 13.15 -28.05 13.30
CA GLU A 450 14.22 -27.14 13.73
C GLU A 450 14.08 -25.75 13.14
N ASP A 451 13.72 -25.65 11.86
CA ASP A 451 13.44 -24.35 11.21
C ASP A 451 12.20 -23.70 11.81
N ALA A 452 11.15 -24.48 12.07
CA ALA A 452 9.95 -23.97 12.71
C ALA A 452 10.25 -23.40 14.12
N ALA A 453 11.00 -24.13 14.94
CA ALA A 453 11.41 -23.69 16.27
C ALA A 453 12.28 -22.41 16.22
N ARG A 454 13.21 -22.34 15.27
CA ARG A 454 14.07 -21.16 15.04
C ARG A 454 13.25 -19.93 14.68
N LEU A 455 12.36 -20.03 13.68
CA LEU A 455 11.53 -18.91 13.25
C LEU A 455 10.52 -18.48 14.32
N LEU A 456 9.92 -19.42 15.04
CA LEU A 456 9.01 -19.12 16.14
C LEU A 456 9.74 -18.35 17.26
N SER A 457 10.93 -18.80 17.65
CA SER A 457 11.76 -18.12 18.66
C SER A 457 12.11 -16.69 18.24
N GLU A 458 12.44 -16.50 16.97
CA GLU A 458 12.78 -15.19 16.41
C GLU A 458 11.55 -14.26 16.37
N LEU A 459 10.38 -14.76 15.96
CA LEU A 459 9.12 -13.99 15.98
C LEU A 459 8.77 -13.56 17.41
N GLN A 460 8.94 -14.44 18.40
CA GLN A 460 8.66 -14.15 19.81
C GLN A 460 9.64 -13.13 20.38
N ARG A 461 10.93 -13.24 20.03
CA ARG A 461 11.95 -12.26 20.41
C ARG A 461 11.59 -10.86 19.87
N TRP A 462 11.31 -10.77 18.55
CA TRP A 462 10.93 -9.53 17.92
C TRP A 462 9.67 -8.90 18.55
N ARG A 463 8.63 -9.68 18.84
CA ARG A 463 7.42 -9.17 19.53
C ARG A 463 7.76 -8.54 20.88
N GLY A 464 8.68 -9.15 21.63
CA GLY A 464 9.17 -8.58 22.90
C GLY A 464 9.91 -7.26 22.70
N GLU A 465 10.70 -7.15 21.63
CA GLU A 465 11.47 -5.95 21.33
C GLU A 465 10.60 -4.75 20.90
N VAL A 466 9.53 -5.00 20.16
CA VAL A 466 8.60 -3.94 19.72
C VAL A 466 7.49 -3.67 20.74
N GLY A 467 7.40 -4.45 21.81
CA GLY A 467 6.35 -4.28 22.84
C GLY A 467 4.95 -4.68 22.37
N ALA A 468 4.83 -5.61 21.43
CA ALA A 468 3.57 -5.96 20.77
C ALA A 468 2.49 -6.43 21.75
N ASN A 469 1.32 -5.81 21.73
CA ASN A 469 0.16 -6.17 22.54
C ASN A 469 -0.43 -7.53 22.11
N MET A 470 -0.68 -8.42 23.05
CA MET A 470 -1.20 -9.76 22.80
C MET A 470 -2.69 -9.87 23.13
N PRO A 471 -3.45 -10.74 22.44
CA PRO A 471 -4.82 -11.04 22.82
C PRO A 471 -4.84 -11.83 24.14
N THR A 472 -5.92 -11.75 24.90
CA THR A 472 -6.06 -12.41 26.20
C THR A 472 -7.20 -13.42 26.22
N PRO A 473 -7.14 -14.48 27.05
CA PRO A 473 -8.29 -15.37 27.26
C PRO A 473 -9.53 -14.58 27.74
N ARG A 474 -10.70 -15.02 27.30
CA ARG A 474 -12.00 -14.47 27.74
C ARG A 474 -12.48 -15.15 29.00
#